data_ee60b4085f044b3f393fc4590e0015f9
#
_entry.id   ee60b4085f044b3f393fc4590e0015f9
#
_cell.length_a   1.000
_cell.length_b   1.000
_cell.length_c   1.000
_cell.angle_alpha   90.00
_cell.angle_beta   90.00
_cell.angle_gamma   90.00
#
_symmetry.space_group_name_H-M   'P 1'
#
loop_
_entity.id
_entity.type
_entity.pdbx_description
1 polymer ?
#
loop_
_entity_poly.entity_id
_entity_poly.type
_entity_poly.pdbx_seq_one_letter_code
_entity_poly.pdbx_strand_id
1 'polypeptide(L)'
;MLRILHIVTYMGRGGLETMIMNYYRNIDRTKIQFDFLVHRQEKADYDDEILSLGGHIYHMPMLNPFSKAYFNALDDFFDNHKYDIVHSHLDCMSAYPLKIAQKHGVKVRIAHSHSKSQDKNLKYPIKLLSKHLIPKYATHLFSCGKEAGDWMFGGNAYTVLNNAIDAEKYRYDCQIRNQVRDELKISKSDFVIGHVGRFNPPKNHPFLIDVFKSVHDKNRNSKLLLVGTGNGQSNIREKVDNLGLSNSVFFLGNRGDVNSCLLYTSPSPRD
;
A
#
# COMPACT_ATOMS: atom_id res chain seq x y z
N MET A 1 -23.32 10.31 13.19
CA MET A 1 -22.14 9.48 12.82
C MET A 1 -21.43 10.18 11.66
N LEU A 2 -20.15 10.52 11.82
CA LEU A 2 -19.35 11.15 10.78
C LEU A 2 -18.91 10.10 9.75
N ARG A 3 -19.09 10.37 8.46
CA ARG A 3 -18.58 9.51 7.38
C ARG A 3 -17.45 10.21 6.64
N ILE A 4 -16.35 9.49 6.46
CA ILE A 4 -15.16 9.96 5.75
C ILE A 4 -15.06 9.19 4.44
N LEU A 5 -15.01 9.90 3.31
CA LEU A 5 -14.77 9.30 2.02
C LEU A 5 -13.28 9.20 1.74
N HIS A 6 -12.75 7.99 1.70
CA HIS A 6 -11.39 7.72 1.23
C HIS A 6 -11.39 7.53 -0.29
N ILE A 7 -10.60 8.32 -1.00
CA ILE A 7 -10.44 8.19 -2.46
C ILE A 7 -9.10 7.49 -2.74
N VAL A 8 -9.18 6.30 -3.29
CA VAL A 8 -8.02 5.43 -3.55
C VAL A 8 -8.08 4.87 -4.99
N THR A 9 -6.98 4.28 -5.45
CA THR A 9 -7.00 3.59 -6.75
C THR A 9 -7.70 2.24 -6.66
N TYR A 10 -7.40 1.45 -5.61
CA TYR A 10 -7.82 0.06 -5.45
C TYR A 10 -7.56 -0.39 -4.01
N MET A 11 -8.44 -1.18 -3.41
CA MET A 11 -8.29 -1.66 -2.02
C MET A 11 -7.66 -3.06 -1.94
N GLY A 12 -6.55 -3.26 -2.69
CA GLY A 12 -5.73 -4.47 -2.63
C GLY A 12 -4.77 -4.48 -1.44
N ARG A 13 -3.93 -5.52 -1.34
CA ARG A 13 -2.93 -5.64 -0.25
C ARG A 13 -1.66 -4.86 -0.56
N GLY A 14 -1.72 -3.55 -0.42
CA GLY A 14 -0.59 -2.64 -0.47
C GLY A 14 -0.36 -1.93 0.86
N GLY A 15 0.75 -1.21 0.98
CA GLY A 15 1.09 -0.51 2.24
C GLY A 15 0.10 0.60 2.60
N LEU A 16 -0.38 1.34 1.61
CA LEU A 16 -1.41 2.37 1.75
C LEU A 16 -2.73 1.76 2.23
N GLU A 17 -3.22 0.78 1.52
CA GLU A 17 -4.51 0.16 1.76
C GLU A 17 -4.52 -0.55 3.12
N THR A 18 -3.43 -1.24 3.44
CA THR A 18 -3.25 -1.87 4.76
C THR A 18 -3.23 -0.85 5.89
N MET A 19 -2.59 0.32 5.69
CA MET A 19 -2.59 1.41 6.66
C MET A 19 -4.02 1.92 6.91
N ILE A 20 -4.79 2.20 5.87
CA ILE A 20 -6.19 2.65 6.02
C ILE A 20 -7.01 1.59 6.76
N MET A 21 -6.86 0.30 6.41
CA MET A 21 -7.58 -0.78 7.09
C MET A 21 -7.16 -0.96 8.55
N ASN A 22 -5.89 -0.73 8.89
CA ASN A 22 -5.45 -0.76 10.29
C ASN A 22 -6.12 0.35 11.11
N TYR A 23 -6.28 1.55 10.57
CA TYR A 23 -7.08 2.59 11.22
C TYR A 23 -8.55 2.18 11.29
N TYR A 24 -9.15 1.70 10.19
CA TYR A 24 -10.57 1.36 10.12
C TYR A 24 -10.99 0.27 11.10
N ARG A 25 -10.13 -0.72 11.33
CA ARG A 25 -10.36 -1.78 12.34
C ARG A 25 -10.38 -1.25 13.78
N ASN A 26 -9.63 -0.18 14.06
CA ASN A 26 -9.35 0.31 15.41
C ASN A 26 -10.10 1.60 15.78
N ILE A 27 -10.81 2.25 14.88
CA ILE A 27 -11.66 3.41 15.19
C ILE A 27 -12.98 2.99 15.85
N ASP A 28 -13.57 3.90 16.61
CA ASP A 28 -14.96 3.74 17.09
C ASP A 28 -15.94 3.94 15.93
N ARG A 29 -16.34 2.85 15.31
CA ARG A 29 -17.23 2.86 14.13
C ARG A 29 -18.66 3.30 14.44
N THR A 30 -19.04 3.47 15.70
CA THR A 30 -20.32 4.10 16.07
C THR A 30 -20.28 5.62 15.91
N LYS A 31 -19.08 6.21 15.94
CA LYS A 31 -18.87 7.66 15.79
C LYS A 31 -18.37 8.05 14.41
N ILE A 32 -17.44 7.27 13.87
CA ILE A 32 -16.77 7.54 12.58
C ILE A 32 -16.86 6.29 11.71
N GLN A 33 -17.25 6.48 10.45
CA GLN A 33 -17.34 5.42 9.46
C GLN A 33 -16.56 5.80 8.21
N PHE A 34 -15.92 4.80 7.56
CA PHE A 34 -15.19 5.01 6.31
C PHE A 34 -16.00 4.47 5.13
N ASP A 35 -16.01 5.25 4.06
CA ASP A 35 -16.46 4.84 2.74
C ASP A 35 -15.31 5.00 1.74
N PHE A 36 -15.36 4.24 0.66
CA PHE A 36 -14.27 4.15 -0.30
C PHE A 36 -14.75 4.44 -1.71
N LEU A 37 -14.08 5.36 -2.40
CA LEU A 37 -14.25 5.62 -3.81
C LEU A 37 -13.02 5.09 -4.52
N VAL A 38 -13.21 4.05 -5.34
CA VAL A 38 -12.13 3.31 -6.01
C VAL A 38 -12.18 3.51 -7.53
N HIS A 39 -11.02 3.44 -8.20
CA HIS A 39 -10.90 3.69 -9.65
C HIS A 39 -10.71 2.40 -10.47
N ARG A 40 -10.97 1.25 -9.87
CA ARG A 40 -10.98 -0.05 -10.54
C ARG A 40 -12.31 -0.74 -10.33
N GLN A 41 -12.72 -1.55 -11.31
CA GLN A 41 -14.01 -2.23 -11.30
C GLN A 41 -13.92 -3.64 -10.71
N GLU A 42 -12.74 -4.24 -10.72
CA GLU A 42 -12.50 -5.56 -10.17
C GLU A 42 -12.56 -5.56 -8.65
N LYS A 43 -13.08 -6.64 -8.08
CA LYS A 43 -13.12 -6.86 -6.63
C LYS A 43 -11.70 -6.84 -6.04
N ALA A 44 -11.53 -6.14 -4.94
CA ALA A 44 -10.27 -6.00 -4.22
C ALA A 44 -10.19 -6.91 -2.98
N ASP A 45 -8.96 -7.12 -2.48
CA ASP A 45 -8.71 -8.00 -1.32
C ASP A 45 -9.41 -7.57 -0.04
N TYR A 46 -9.63 -6.26 0.15
CA TYR A 46 -10.26 -5.71 1.36
C TYR A 46 -11.75 -5.41 1.22
N ASP A 47 -12.37 -5.64 0.05
CA ASP A 47 -13.76 -5.24 -0.18
C ASP A 47 -14.75 -5.92 0.77
N ASP A 48 -14.64 -7.25 0.95
CA ASP A 48 -15.55 -7.98 1.85
C ASP A 48 -15.38 -7.50 3.30
N GLU A 49 -14.16 -7.19 3.73
CA GLU A 49 -13.90 -6.68 5.06
C GLU A 49 -14.46 -5.27 5.24
N ILE A 50 -14.28 -4.38 4.26
CA ILE A 50 -14.85 -3.03 4.29
C ILE A 50 -16.36 -3.08 4.47
N LEU A 51 -17.04 -3.90 3.67
CA LEU A 51 -18.50 -4.08 3.74
C LEU A 51 -18.92 -4.65 5.09
N SER A 52 -18.21 -5.64 5.62
CA SER A 52 -18.51 -6.26 6.93
C SER A 52 -18.34 -5.28 8.10
N LEU A 53 -17.47 -4.27 7.95
CA LEU A 53 -17.26 -3.21 8.94
C LEU A 53 -18.25 -2.05 8.80
N GLY A 54 -19.19 -2.11 7.84
CA GLY A 54 -20.24 -1.12 7.62
C GLY A 54 -19.85 0.03 6.67
N GLY A 55 -18.73 -0.09 5.96
CA GLY A 55 -18.31 0.84 4.90
C GLY A 55 -19.03 0.57 3.58
N HIS A 56 -19.00 1.56 2.68
CA HIS A 56 -19.48 1.42 1.32
C HIS A 56 -18.30 1.55 0.34
N ILE A 57 -18.42 0.90 -0.82
CA ILE A 57 -17.45 0.98 -1.90
C ILE A 57 -18.15 1.49 -3.15
N TYR A 58 -17.61 2.57 -3.72
CA TYR A 58 -18.13 3.20 -4.93
C TYR A 58 -17.09 3.09 -6.04
N HIS A 59 -17.49 2.52 -7.16
CA HIS A 59 -16.61 2.34 -8.31
C HIS A 59 -16.72 3.50 -9.28
N MET A 60 -15.58 4.13 -9.59
CA MET A 60 -15.48 5.25 -10.52
C MET A 60 -14.73 4.84 -11.78
N PRO A 61 -14.96 5.53 -12.91
CA PRO A 61 -14.09 5.41 -14.06
C PRO A 61 -12.63 5.68 -13.71
N MET A 62 -11.71 5.10 -14.48
CA MET A 62 -10.28 5.33 -14.29
C MET A 62 -9.97 6.83 -14.35
N LEU A 63 -9.20 7.32 -13.38
CA LEU A 63 -8.82 8.72 -13.29
C LEU A 63 -8.06 9.16 -14.55
N ASN A 64 -8.65 10.11 -15.26
CA ASN A 64 -8.07 10.77 -16.40
C ASN A 64 -8.38 12.28 -16.33
N PRO A 65 -7.36 13.15 -16.15
CA PRO A 65 -7.56 14.60 -16.00
C PRO A 65 -8.09 15.29 -17.25
N PHE A 66 -8.16 14.59 -18.39
CA PHE A 66 -8.70 15.11 -19.64
C PHE A 66 -10.07 14.52 -20.01
N SER A 67 -10.62 13.64 -19.20
CA SER A 67 -11.88 12.96 -19.45
C SER A 67 -13.05 13.72 -18.83
N LYS A 68 -13.91 14.30 -19.68
CA LYS A 68 -15.19 14.87 -19.23
C LYS A 68 -16.07 13.83 -18.51
N ALA A 69 -16.06 12.58 -19.01
CA ALA A 69 -16.84 11.50 -18.39
C ALA A 69 -16.38 11.22 -16.93
N TYR A 70 -15.09 11.29 -16.64
CA TYR A 70 -14.58 11.15 -15.29
C TYR A 70 -15.08 12.27 -14.36
N PHE A 71 -15.04 13.52 -14.83
CA PHE A 71 -15.50 14.65 -14.02
C PHE A 71 -17.03 14.65 -13.84
N ASN A 72 -17.79 14.29 -14.88
CA ASN A 72 -19.24 14.16 -14.76
C ASN A 72 -19.61 13.07 -13.75
N ALA A 73 -18.94 11.90 -13.77
CA ALA A 73 -19.17 10.85 -12.80
C ALA A 73 -18.86 11.28 -11.36
N LEU A 74 -17.82 12.11 -11.14
CA LEU A 74 -17.52 12.69 -9.82
C LEU A 74 -18.57 13.73 -9.41
N ASP A 75 -19.02 14.58 -10.32
CA ASP A 75 -20.09 15.55 -10.07
C ASP A 75 -21.38 14.81 -9.65
N ASP A 76 -21.81 13.83 -10.44
CA ASP A 76 -22.99 13.00 -10.17
C ASP A 76 -22.88 12.28 -8.81
N PHE A 77 -21.66 11.77 -8.50
CA PHE A 77 -21.40 11.14 -7.20
C PHE A 77 -21.62 12.11 -6.03
N PHE A 78 -21.03 13.30 -6.08
CA PHE A 78 -21.14 14.28 -4.99
C PHE A 78 -22.50 14.99 -4.95
N ASP A 79 -23.28 14.98 -6.02
CA ASP A 79 -24.69 15.41 -6.00
C ASP A 79 -25.55 14.45 -5.17
N ASN A 80 -25.30 13.14 -5.29
CA ASN A 80 -26.08 12.10 -4.63
C ASN A 80 -25.54 11.68 -3.26
N HIS A 81 -24.26 12.01 -2.92
CA HIS A 81 -23.63 11.60 -1.68
C HIS A 81 -23.00 12.81 -0.99
N LYS A 82 -23.38 13.05 0.26
CA LYS A 82 -22.83 14.17 1.04
C LYS A 82 -21.81 13.67 2.05
N TYR A 83 -20.64 14.29 2.04
CA TYR A 83 -19.54 14.01 2.95
C TYR A 83 -19.01 15.32 3.56
N ASP A 84 -18.72 15.30 4.85
CA ASP A 84 -18.03 16.41 5.52
C ASP A 84 -16.53 16.36 5.28
N ILE A 85 -15.98 15.14 5.14
CA ILE A 85 -14.54 14.89 4.99
C ILE A 85 -14.30 14.01 3.77
N VAL A 86 -13.41 14.45 2.89
CA VAL A 86 -12.86 13.67 1.77
C VAL A 86 -11.35 13.55 1.94
N HIS A 87 -10.83 12.34 1.98
CA HIS A 87 -9.42 12.03 2.16
C HIS A 87 -8.87 11.30 0.92
N SER A 88 -8.13 12.03 0.10
CA SER A 88 -7.58 11.49 -1.15
C SER A 88 -6.16 10.96 -0.98
N HIS A 89 -5.95 9.74 -1.46
CA HIS A 89 -4.69 9.01 -1.42
C HIS A 89 -4.12 8.78 -2.84
N LEU A 90 -4.44 9.65 -3.78
CA LEU A 90 -4.04 9.51 -5.19
C LEU A 90 -2.72 10.24 -5.51
N ASP A 91 -1.90 10.50 -4.49
CA ASP A 91 -0.64 11.26 -4.65
C ASP A 91 -0.85 12.54 -5.47
N CYS A 92 -0.05 12.76 -6.53
CA CYS A 92 -0.13 13.94 -7.40
C CYS A 92 -1.52 14.18 -8.00
N MET A 93 -2.31 13.11 -8.20
CA MET A 93 -3.62 13.20 -8.86
C MET A 93 -4.75 13.60 -7.91
N SER A 94 -4.47 13.75 -6.61
CA SER A 94 -5.46 14.15 -5.59
C SER A 94 -6.12 15.51 -5.88
N ALA A 95 -5.46 16.40 -6.61
CA ALA A 95 -6.00 17.70 -6.95
C ALA A 95 -7.37 17.64 -7.67
N TYR A 96 -7.57 16.63 -8.53
CA TYR A 96 -8.78 16.55 -9.37
C TYR A 96 -10.04 16.19 -8.57
N PRO A 97 -10.09 15.08 -7.82
CA PRO A 97 -11.27 14.79 -7.00
C PRO A 97 -11.47 15.82 -5.90
N LEU A 98 -10.41 16.37 -5.30
CA LEU A 98 -10.54 17.42 -4.28
C LEU A 98 -11.10 18.73 -4.85
N LYS A 99 -10.82 19.05 -6.13
CA LYS A 99 -11.45 20.20 -6.82
C LYS A 99 -12.97 20.01 -6.92
N ILE A 100 -13.43 18.81 -7.29
CA ILE A 100 -14.87 18.52 -7.40
C ILE A 100 -15.51 18.50 -6.01
N ALA A 101 -14.87 17.88 -5.02
CA ALA A 101 -15.33 17.92 -3.63
C ALA A 101 -15.48 19.36 -3.11
N GLN A 102 -14.56 20.27 -3.47
CA GLN A 102 -14.67 21.70 -3.14
C GLN A 102 -15.91 22.34 -3.80
N LYS A 103 -16.14 22.07 -5.08
CA LYS A 103 -17.30 22.58 -5.82
C LYS A 103 -18.62 22.17 -5.15
N HIS A 104 -18.69 20.95 -4.59
CA HIS A 104 -19.86 20.43 -3.88
C HIS A 104 -19.89 20.76 -2.38
N GLY A 105 -19.04 21.69 -1.91
CA GLY A 105 -19.10 22.25 -0.55
C GLY A 105 -18.52 21.34 0.54
N VAL A 106 -17.74 20.32 0.20
CA VAL A 106 -17.03 19.49 1.19
C VAL A 106 -16.09 20.37 2.01
N LYS A 107 -16.27 20.40 3.32
CA LYS A 107 -15.55 21.34 4.21
C LYS A 107 -14.11 20.93 4.43
N VAL A 108 -13.85 19.64 4.68
CA VAL A 108 -12.52 19.10 4.96
C VAL A 108 -12.06 18.22 3.79
N ARG A 109 -11.01 18.66 3.13
CA ARG A 109 -10.43 17.98 1.95
C ARG A 109 -8.95 17.73 2.21
N ILE A 110 -8.62 16.47 2.37
CA ILE A 110 -7.27 16.01 2.75
C ILE A 110 -6.57 15.41 1.53
N ALA A 111 -5.38 15.89 1.22
CA ALA A 111 -4.47 15.23 0.28
C ALA A 111 -3.38 14.52 1.07
N HIS A 112 -3.21 13.21 0.86
CA HIS A 112 -2.23 12.39 1.58
C HIS A 112 -1.18 11.83 0.61
N SER A 113 0.08 12.16 0.87
CA SER A 113 1.23 11.68 0.10
C SER A 113 1.78 10.39 0.69
N HIS A 114 1.97 9.38 -0.18
CA HIS A 114 2.50 8.06 0.20
C HIS A 114 3.81 7.72 -0.52
N SER A 115 4.28 8.60 -1.40
CA SER A 115 5.45 8.35 -2.26
C SER A 115 6.42 9.52 -2.23
N LYS A 116 7.72 9.21 -2.12
CA LYS A 116 8.80 10.20 -2.18
C LYS A 116 9.24 10.54 -3.61
N SER A 117 8.62 9.93 -4.61
CA SER A 117 8.88 10.17 -6.04
C SER A 117 7.76 9.58 -6.89
N GLN A 118 7.77 9.88 -8.17
CA GLN A 118 6.89 9.26 -9.17
C GLN A 118 7.70 8.74 -10.33
N ASP A 119 7.19 7.70 -11.00
CA ASP A 119 7.80 7.16 -12.21
C ASP A 119 7.93 8.23 -13.29
N LYS A 120 9.14 8.38 -13.84
CA LYS A 120 9.46 9.33 -14.92
C LYS A 120 9.04 8.76 -16.28
N ASN A 121 7.73 8.58 -16.47
CA ASN A 121 7.12 8.15 -17.72
C ASN A 121 6.48 9.34 -18.47
N LEU A 122 5.87 9.11 -19.63
CA LEU A 122 5.21 10.14 -20.44
C LEU A 122 4.16 10.97 -19.69
N LYS A 123 3.59 10.44 -18.59
CA LYS A 123 2.62 11.14 -17.74
C LYS A 123 3.29 11.98 -16.63
N TYR A 124 4.62 11.94 -16.50
CA TYR A 124 5.34 12.62 -15.43
C TYR A 124 5.13 14.14 -15.41
N PRO A 125 5.16 14.86 -16.56
CA PRO A 125 4.91 16.30 -16.58
C PRO A 125 3.51 16.65 -16.05
N ILE A 126 2.50 15.85 -16.41
CA ILE A 126 1.12 16.04 -15.94
C ILE A 126 1.05 15.84 -14.43
N LYS A 127 1.72 14.82 -13.90
CA LYS A 127 1.78 14.56 -12.46
C LYS A 127 2.43 15.74 -11.70
N LEU A 128 3.53 16.28 -12.23
CA LEU A 128 4.18 17.46 -11.62
C LEU A 128 3.27 18.68 -11.62
N LEU A 129 2.60 18.96 -12.73
CA LEU A 129 1.64 20.07 -12.79
C LEU A 129 0.50 19.85 -11.80
N SER A 130 -0.06 18.63 -11.75
CA SER A 130 -1.16 18.27 -10.85
C SER A 130 -0.78 18.44 -9.39
N LYS A 131 0.47 18.09 -9.02
CA LYS A 131 1.03 18.27 -7.68
C LYS A 131 0.93 19.74 -7.22
N HIS A 132 1.25 20.69 -8.07
CA HIS A 132 1.18 22.12 -7.75
C HIS A 132 -0.25 22.63 -7.54
N LEU A 133 -1.26 21.90 -8.03
CA LEU A 133 -2.66 22.26 -7.82
C LEU A 133 -3.22 21.77 -6.48
N ILE A 134 -2.57 20.81 -5.82
CA ILE A 134 -3.06 20.20 -4.57
C ILE A 134 -3.33 21.26 -3.48
N PRO A 135 -2.41 22.19 -3.14
CA PRO A 135 -2.64 23.16 -2.07
C PRO A 135 -3.80 24.12 -2.35
N LYS A 136 -4.21 24.25 -3.62
CA LYS A 136 -5.36 25.08 -3.99
C LYS A 136 -6.69 24.43 -3.61
N TYR A 137 -6.78 23.11 -3.62
CA TYR A 137 -8.02 22.37 -3.44
C TYR A 137 -8.11 21.61 -2.12
N ALA A 138 -6.96 21.24 -1.53
CA ALA A 138 -6.91 20.65 -0.21
C ALA A 138 -7.00 21.70 0.90
N THR A 139 -7.66 21.34 2.01
CA THR A 139 -7.65 22.13 3.24
C THR A 139 -6.58 21.65 4.21
N HIS A 140 -6.17 20.37 4.09
CA HIS A 140 -5.15 19.75 4.91
C HIS A 140 -4.24 18.89 4.04
N LEU A 141 -2.95 18.91 4.36
CA LEU A 141 -1.92 18.12 3.67
C LEU A 141 -1.32 17.12 4.64
N PHE A 142 -1.42 15.84 4.31
CA PHE A 142 -0.87 14.75 5.11
C PHE A 142 0.19 13.99 4.32
N SER A 143 1.12 13.39 5.05
CA SER A 143 2.17 12.57 4.47
C SER A 143 2.49 11.38 5.36
N CYS A 144 2.79 10.21 4.78
CA CYS A 144 3.23 9.03 5.51
C CYS A 144 4.65 9.17 6.10
N GLY A 145 5.40 10.20 5.75
CA GLY A 145 6.74 10.49 6.26
C GLY A 145 7.30 11.78 5.68
N LYS A 146 8.35 12.29 6.29
CA LYS A 146 8.94 13.60 5.94
C LYS A 146 9.36 13.68 4.47
N GLU A 147 10.10 12.69 3.95
CA GLU A 147 10.56 12.69 2.56
C GLU A 147 9.41 12.76 1.53
N ALA A 148 8.31 12.04 1.81
CA ALA A 148 7.14 12.05 0.94
C ALA A 148 6.40 13.40 0.99
N GLY A 149 6.33 14.02 2.17
CA GLY A 149 5.74 15.35 2.36
C GLY A 149 6.56 16.43 1.68
N ASP A 150 7.86 16.46 1.93
CA ASP A 150 8.79 17.43 1.32
C ASP A 150 8.74 17.35 -0.21
N TRP A 151 8.72 16.13 -0.77
CA TRP A 151 8.62 15.95 -2.20
C TRP A 151 7.27 16.39 -2.77
N MET A 152 6.17 16.05 -2.11
CA MET A 152 4.81 16.33 -2.62
C MET A 152 4.41 17.78 -2.45
N PHE A 153 4.66 18.35 -1.28
CA PHE A 153 4.09 19.63 -0.90
C PHE A 153 5.10 20.80 -0.89
N GLY A 154 6.39 20.47 -1.00
CA GLY A 154 7.46 21.48 -1.01
C GLY A 154 7.43 22.33 0.25
N GLY A 155 7.34 23.68 0.08
CA GLY A 155 7.31 24.62 1.20
C GLY A 155 5.97 24.77 1.93
N ASN A 156 4.93 24.03 1.54
CA ASN A 156 3.64 24.09 2.24
C ASN A 156 3.69 23.28 3.54
N ALA A 157 3.08 23.79 4.60
CA ALA A 157 2.96 23.05 5.87
C ALA A 157 2.10 21.81 5.69
N TYR A 158 2.55 20.67 6.23
CA TYR A 158 1.83 19.40 6.21
C TYR A 158 1.99 18.67 7.54
N THR A 159 1.10 17.74 7.82
CA THR A 159 1.16 16.85 8.99
C THR A 159 1.70 15.48 8.57
N VAL A 160 2.69 14.98 9.32
CA VAL A 160 3.14 13.60 9.15
C VAL A 160 2.20 12.68 9.93
N LEU A 161 1.53 11.79 9.21
CA LEU A 161 0.71 10.71 9.75
C LEU A 161 1.39 9.39 9.37
N ASN A 162 2.17 8.85 10.29
CA ASN A 162 2.94 7.63 10.05
C ASN A 162 2.01 6.42 9.79
N ASN A 163 2.48 5.50 8.96
CA ASN A 163 1.80 4.23 8.79
C ASN A 163 1.79 3.48 10.11
N ALA A 164 0.60 3.10 10.56
CA ALA A 164 0.42 2.33 11.79
C ALA A 164 0.24 0.85 11.49
N ILE A 165 0.74 0.02 12.40
CA ILE A 165 0.52 -1.42 12.41
C ILE A 165 -0.06 -1.84 13.76
N ASP A 166 -0.77 -2.95 13.80
CA ASP A 166 -1.16 -3.61 15.04
C ASP A 166 0.03 -4.43 15.53
N ALA A 167 0.85 -3.84 16.42
CA ALA A 167 2.10 -4.44 16.88
C ALA A 167 1.91 -5.80 17.58
N GLU A 168 0.76 -6.02 18.23
CA GLU A 168 0.45 -7.29 18.89
C GLU A 168 0.39 -8.45 17.89
N LYS A 169 -0.09 -8.21 16.66
CA LYS A 169 -0.11 -9.23 15.59
C LYS A 169 1.29 -9.62 15.09
N TYR A 170 2.29 -8.80 15.38
CA TYR A 170 3.67 -9.04 14.97
C TYR A 170 4.56 -9.45 16.15
N ARG A 171 3.97 -9.65 17.34
CA ARG A 171 4.71 -10.16 18.51
C ARG A 171 5.19 -11.57 18.23
N TYR A 172 6.44 -11.87 18.60
CA TYR A 172 7.03 -13.20 18.43
C TYR A 172 6.17 -14.29 19.09
N ASP A 173 5.86 -15.33 18.32
CA ASP A 173 5.14 -16.52 18.76
C ASP A 173 5.87 -17.77 18.24
N CYS A 174 6.41 -18.57 19.16
CA CYS A 174 7.18 -19.77 18.81
C CYS A 174 6.31 -20.89 18.21
N GLN A 175 5.01 -20.94 18.55
CA GLN A 175 4.10 -21.97 18.00
C GLN A 175 3.78 -21.66 16.55
N ILE A 176 3.38 -20.41 16.25
CA ILE A 176 3.14 -19.95 14.87
C ILE A 176 4.40 -20.10 14.03
N ARG A 177 5.56 -19.71 14.58
CA ARG A 177 6.85 -19.87 13.90
C ARG A 177 7.11 -21.33 13.51
N ASN A 178 6.96 -22.26 14.44
CA ASN A 178 7.19 -23.68 14.18
C ASN A 178 6.19 -24.22 13.15
N GLN A 179 4.90 -23.90 13.30
CA GLN A 179 3.86 -24.31 12.36
C GLN A 179 4.18 -23.89 10.92
N VAL A 180 4.53 -22.61 10.70
CA VAL A 180 4.84 -22.13 9.35
C VAL A 180 6.13 -22.73 8.79
N ARG A 181 7.13 -22.97 9.65
CA ARG A 181 8.37 -23.66 9.21
C ARG A 181 8.11 -25.09 8.82
N ASP A 182 7.25 -25.80 9.54
CA ASP A 182 6.84 -27.18 9.22
C ASP A 182 6.03 -27.21 7.91
N GLU A 183 5.10 -26.28 7.70
CA GLU A 183 4.35 -26.10 6.43
C GLU A 183 5.30 -25.94 5.23
N LEU A 184 6.34 -25.16 5.39
CA LEU A 184 7.32 -24.86 4.34
C LEU A 184 8.46 -25.89 4.27
N LYS A 185 8.46 -26.91 5.13
CA LYS A 185 9.53 -27.91 5.26
C LYS A 185 10.91 -27.30 5.51
N ILE A 186 10.96 -26.27 6.36
CA ILE A 186 12.17 -25.56 6.75
C ILE A 186 12.62 -26.08 8.12
N SER A 187 13.87 -26.53 8.24
CA SER A 187 14.42 -27.03 9.49
C SER A 187 14.49 -25.93 10.57
N LYS A 188 14.36 -26.34 11.85
CA LYS A 188 14.54 -25.44 12.99
C LYS A 188 15.93 -24.78 13.02
N SER A 189 16.95 -25.46 12.48
CA SER A 189 18.32 -24.99 12.38
C SER A 189 18.60 -24.09 11.17
N ASP A 190 17.68 -24.01 10.19
CA ASP A 190 17.88 -23.17 9.01
C ASP A 190 17.87 -21.69 9.38
N PHE A 191 18.81 -20.94 8.80
CA PHE A 191 18.82 -19.48 8.89
C PHE A 191 17.89 -18.90 7.81
N VAL A 192 16.79 -18.28 8.21
CA VAL A 192 15.73 -17.85 7.31
C VAL A 192 15.71 -16.32 7.16
N ILE A 193 15.82 -15.86 5.94
CA ILE A 193 15.66 -14.45 5.55
C ILE A 193 14.29 -14.29 4.87
N GLY A 194 13.49 -13.32 5.33
CA GLY A 194 12.20 -12.99 4.73
C GLY A 194 12.22 -11.65 4.01
N HIS A 195 11.55 -11.55 2.87
CA HIS A 195 11.30 -10.28 2.18
C HIS A 195 9.85 -10.20 1.73
N VAL A 196 9.19 -9.09 2.07
CA VAL A 196 7.81 -8.80 1.67
C VAL A 196 7.79 -7.64 0.70
N GLY A 197 7.29 -7.86 -0.51
CA GLY A 197 7.19 -6.79 -1.49
C GLY A 197 6.80 -7.26 -2.88
N ARG A 198 6.19 -6.34 -3.65
CA ARG A 198 5.88 -6.60 -5.07
C ARG A 198 7.16 -6.79 -5.88
N PHE A 199 7.15 -7.69 -6.84
CA PHE A 199 8.28 -7.87 -7.79
C PHE A 199 8.30 -6.72 -8.81
N ASN A 200 8.77 -5.57 -8.37
CA ASN A 200 8.89 -4.34 -9.16
C ASN A 200 10.26 -3.66 -8.91
N PRO A 201 10.71 -2.74 -9.77
CA PRO A 201 12.03 -2.10 -9.69
C PRO A 201 12.35 -1.47 -8.32
N PRO A 202 11.43 -0.75 -7.64
CA PRO A 202 11.73 -0.14 -6.34
C PRO A 202 12.12 -1.14 -5.23
N LYS A 203 11.70 -2.41 -5.33
CA LYS A 203 12.01 -3.46 -4.35
C LYS A 203 13.34 -4.16 -4.61
N ASN A 204 13.93 -3.94 -5.78
CA ASN A 204 15.26 -4.39 -6.17
C ASN A 204 15.58 -5.87 -5.85
N HIS A 205 14.66 -6.76 -6.19
CA HIS A 205 14.84 -8.20 -5.99
C HIS A 205 16.11 -8.76 -6.64
N PRO A 206 16.57 -8.27 -7.83
CA PRO A 206 17.82 -8.76 -8.41
C PRO A 206 19.02 -8.61 -7.47
N PHE A 207 19.14 -7.46 -6.80
CA PHE A 207 20.20 -7.22 -5.81
C PHE A 207 20.01 -8.07 -4.55
N LEU A 208 18.77 -8.25 -4.09
CA LEU A 208 18.46 -9.13 -2.95
C LEU A 208 18.96 -10.57 -3.21
N ILE A 209 18.77 -11.10 -4.43
CA ILE A 209 19.28 -12.44 -4.79
C ILE A 209 20.80 -12.49 -4.75
N ASP A 210 21.51 -11.45 -5.22
CA ASP A 210 22.98 -11.39 -5.16
C ASP A 210 23.49 -11.39 -3.71
N VAL A 211 22.85 -10.60 -2.84
CA VAL A 211 23.13 -10.60 -1.39
C VAL A 211 22.86 -11.97 -0.79
N PHE A 212 21.71 -12.58 -1.10
CA PHE A 212 21.36 -13.90 -0.58
C PHE A 212 22.37 -14.96 -1.06
N LYS A 213 22.82 -14.92 -2.31
CA LYS A 213 23.85 -15.82 -2.82
C LYS A 213 25.13 -15.74 -1.97
N SER A 214 25.56 -14.54 -1.63
CA SER A 214 26.73 -14.33 -0.78
C SER A 214 26.56 -14.87 0.65
N VAL A 215 25.32 -14.80 1.20
CA VAL A 215 25.01 -15.41 2.50
C VAL A 215 24.97 -16.92 2.38
N HIS A 216 24.34 -17.46 1.34
CA HIS A 216 24.17 -18.89 1.13
C HIS A 216 25.53 -19.58 0.89
N ASP A 217 26.47 -18.94 0.24
CA ASP A 217 27.84 -19.48 0.06
C ASP A 217 28.58 -19.64 1.39
N LYS A 218 28.31 -18.79 2.38
CA LYS A 218 28.87 -18.86 3.72
C LYS A 218 28.09 -19.81 4.66
N ASN A 219 26.78 -19.93 4.42
CA ASN A 219 25.89 -20.78 5.22
C ASN A 219 24.89 -21.51 4.31
N ARG A 220 25.19 -22.75 3.96
CA ARG A 220 24.36 -23.59 3.08
C ARG A 220 22.98 -23.90 3.63
N ASN A 221 22.79 -23.75 4.93
CA ASN A 221 21.49 -23.91 5.58
C ASN A 221 20.65 -22.62 5.56
N SER A 222 21.07 -21.57 4.83
CA SER A 222 20.25 -20.37 4.69
C SER A 222 19.11 -20.56 3.68
N LYS A 223 17.95 -19.97 3.96
CA LYS A 223 16.76 -19.95 3.12
C LYS A 223 16.29 -18.53 2.92
N LEU A 224 15.79 -18.22 1.73
CA LEU A 224 15.17 -16.92 1.41
C LEU A 224 13.70 -17.12 1.05
N LEU A 225 12.82 -16.40 1.73
CA LEU A 225 11.39 -16.45 1.49
C LEU A 225 10.91 -15.10 0.92
N LEU A 226 10.28 -15.16 -0.24
CA LEU A 226 9.81 -14.01 -1.00
C LEU A 226 8.28 -14.00 -1.01
N VAL A 227 7.69 -13.03 -0.29
CA VAL A 227 6.24 -12.83 -0.21
C VAL A 227 5.84 -11.66 -1.11
N GLY A 228 4.93 -11.92 -2.03
CA GLY A 228 4.41 -10.95 -2.99
C GLY A 228 4.38 -11.51 -4.41
N THR A 229 3.80 -10.73 -5.32
CA THR A 229 3.71 -11.01 -6.76
C THR A 229 4.09 -9.79 -7.58
N GLY A 230 4.26 -9.94 -8.88
CA GLY A 230 4.53 -8.82 -9.80
C GLY A 230 5.19 -9.29 -11.10
N ASN A 231 5.20 -8.39 -12.08
CA ASN A 231 5.67 -8.70 -13.44
C ASN A 231 7.16 -9.08 -13.54
N GLY A 232 7.96 -8.70 -12.53
CA GLY A 232 9.40 -9.05 -12.49
C GLY A 232 9.69 -10.46 -11.94
N GLN A 233 8.68 -11.22 -11.49
CA GLN A 233 8.88 -12.49 -10.79
C GLN A 233 9.54 -13.56 -11.66
N SER A 234 9.20 -13.64 -12.96
CA SER A 234 9.79 -14.60 -13.90
C SER A 234 11.31 -14.43 -14.03
N ASN A 235 11.75 -13.19 -14.20
CA ASN A 235 13.19 -12.89 -14.32
C ASN A 235 13.96 -13.21 -13.03
N ILE A 236 13.31 -13.07 -11.87
CA ILE A 236 13.92 -13.41 -10.59
C ILE A 236 14.01 -14.93 -10.42
N ARG A 237 13.00 -15.69 -10.87
CA ARG A 237 13.08 -17.18 -10.87
C ARG A 237 14.24 -17.66 -11.74
N GLU A 238 14.34 -17.14 -12.97
CA GLU A 238 15.44 -17.47 -13.87
C GLU A 238 16.81 -17.18 -13.24
N LYS A 239 16.96 -16.01 -12.60
CA LYS A 239 18.19 -15.66 -11.89
C LYS A 239 18.51 -16.63 -10.74
N VAL A 240 17.50 -17.04 -9.97
CA VAL A 240 17.62 -18.01 -8.87
C VAL A 240 18.10 -19.36 -9.40
N ASP A 241 17.51 -19.82 -10.50
CA ASP A 241 17.86 -21.09 -11.14
C ASP A 241 19.30 -21.06 -11.70
N ASN A 242 19.68 -19.99 -12.40
CA ASN A 242 21.01 -19.80 -12.95
C ASN A 242 22.12 -19.74 -11.86
N LEU A 243 21.78 -19.32 -10.64
CA LEU A 243 22.68 -19.28 -9.50
C LEU A 243 22.68 -20.57 -8.65
N GLY A 244 21.89 -21.58 -9.03
CA GLY A 244 21.77 -22.85 -8.31
C GLY A 244 21.10 -22.71 -6.93
N LEU A 245 20.20 -21.74 -6.77
CA LEU A 245 19.54 -21.41 -5.50
C LEU A 245 18.10 -21.94 -5.38
N SER A 246 17.60 -22.71 -6.36
CA SER A 246 16.21 -23.15 -6.48
C SER A 246 15.70 -23.91 -5.25
N ASN A 247 16.58 -24.63 -4.54
CA ASN A 247 16.24 -25.35 -3.30
C ASN A 247 16.32 -24.48 -2.03
N SER A 248 16.71 -23.23 -2.16
CA SER A 248 16.94 -22.32 -1.03
C SER A 248 16.14 -21.02 -1.10
N VAL A 249 15.46 -20.75 -2.24
CA VAL A 249 14.61 -19.56 -2.44
C VAL A 249 13.16 -19.99 -2.65
N PHE A 250 12.27 -19.51 -1.81
CA PHE A 250 10.85 -19.84 -1.81
C PHE A 250 10.03 -18.64 -2.27
N PHE A 251 9.20 -18.84 -3.30
CA PHE A 251 8.27 -17.83 -3.80
C PHE A 251 6.87 -18.13 -3.27
N LEU A 252 6.42 -17.39 -2.27
CA LEU A 252 5.20 -17.68 -1.53
C LEU A 252 3.94 -17.01 -2.08
N GLY A 253 4.08 -16.17 -3.14
CA GLY A 253 2.96 -15.42 -3.70
C GLY A 253 2.40 -14.37 -2.74
N ASN A 254 1.16 -13.95 -2.98
CA ASN A 254 0.45 -13.08 -2.04
C ASN A 254 -0.04 -13.89 -0.84
N ARG A 255 0.33 -13.45 0.38
CA ARG A 255 -0.15 -14.06 1.62
C ARG A 255 -0.99 -13.06 2.42
N GLY A 256 -2.05 -13.55 3.05
CA GLY A 256 -2.90 -12.76 3.96
C GLY A 256 -2.36 -12.67 5.38
N ASP A 257 -1.45 -13.56 5.72
CA ASP A 257 -0.85 -13.78 7.02
C ASP A 257 0.61 -13.30 7.05
N VAL A 258 0.88 -12.09 6.53
CA VAL A 258 2.25 -11.52 6.48
C VAL A 258 2.88 -11.44 7.86
N ASN A 259 2.08 -11.17 8.90
CA ASN A 259 2.53 -11.22 10.30
C ASN A 259 3.11 -12.60 10.65
N SER A 260 2.37 -13.70 10.36
CA SER A 260 2.87 -15.06 10.54
C SER A 260 4.12 -15.32 9.70
N CYS A 261 4.14 -14.79 8.46
CA CYS A 261 5.30 -14.87 7.59
C CYS A 261 6.57 -14.23 8.16
N LEU A 262 6.46 -13.16 8.91
CA LEU A 262 7.62 -12.52 9.54
C LEU A 262 8.13 -13.31 10.76
N LEU A 263 7.27 -14.09 11.42
CA LEU A 263 7.63 -14.87 12.61
C LEU A 263 8.50 -16.10 12.31
N TYR A 264 8.49 -16.64 11.10
CA TYR A 264 9.32 -17.78 10.73
C TYR A 264 10.76 -17.39 10.33
N THR A 265 11.03 -16.12 10.13
CA THR A 265 12.38 -15.65 9.84
C THR A 265 13.30 -15.76 11.06
N SER A 266 14.58 -15.72 10.83
CA SER A 266 15.56 -15.58 11.92
C SER A 266 15.52 -14.13 12.44
N PRO A 267 15.81 -13.92 13.76
CA PRO A 267 15.81 -12.58 14.34
C PRO A 267 16.70 -11.61 13.55
N SER A 268 16.23 -10.38 13.38
CA SER A 268 17.02 -9.29 12.82
C SER A 268 17.95 -8.73 13.90
N PRO A 269 19.15 -8.24 13.54
CA PRO A 269 20.01 -7.50 14.48
C PRO A 269 19.39 -6.22 15.04
N ARG A 270 18.19 -5.83 14.54
CA ARG A 270 17.46 -4.64 15.00
C ARG A 270 16.30 -4.96 15.95
N ASP A 271 16.09 -6.23 16.24
CA ASP A 271 15.05 -6.73 17.18
C ASP A 271 15.65 -6.85 18.64
#